data_13b02a2bf8f315a4bc1ac861ba027bcd
#
_entry.id   13b02a2bf8f315a4bc1ac861ba027bcd
#
_cell.length_a   1.000
_cell.length_b   1.000
_cell.length_c   1.000
_cell.angle_alpha   90.00
_cell.angle_beta   90.00
_cell.angle_gamma   90.00
#
_symmetry.space_group_name_H-M   'P 1'
#
loop_
_entity.id
_entity.type
_entity.pdbx_description
1 polymer ?
#
loop_
_entity_poly.entity_id
_entity_poly.type
_entity_poly.pdbx_seq_one_letter_code
_entity_poly.pdbx_strand_id
1 'polypeptide(L)'
;MGVPLHEQGDWIREVADLGYTDVWSSEADGADGFTPLALASVWAPSLRLGSAIVPAFTRGPATMAQCVAALADAAPGRVAFGIGTSSNVIVERWNDIPFEQPYQRTRDMVRFLRAAVAGAKVRETYETFTVDGFKLSQ
;
A
#
# COMPACT_ATOMS: atom_id res chain seq x y z
N MET A 1 2.33 -17.13 15.81
CA MET A 1 3.42 -16.20 15.41
C MET A 1 3.72 -16.49 13.96
N GLY A 2 3.76 -15.45 13.12
CA GLY A 2 4.17 -15.63 11.72
C GLY A 2 5.70 -15.84 11.63
N VAL A 3 6.17 -16.31 10.47
CA VAL A 3 7.61 -16.43 10.19
C VAL A 3 8.21 -15.04 10.09
N PRO A 4 9.37 -14.79 10.74
CA PRO A 4 10.06 -13.50 10.62
C PRO A 4 10.35 -13.12 9.16
N LEU A 5 10.25 -11.83 8.82
CA LEU A 5 10.41 -11.39 7.43
C LEU A 5 11.72 -11.86 6.79
N HIS A 6 12.84 -11.81 7.53
CA HIS A 6 14.15 -12.20 7.00
C HIS A 6 14.28 -13.70 6.69
N GLU A 7 13.36 -14.53 7.20
CA GLU A 7 13.30 -15.98 6.96
C GLU A 7 12.33 -16.36 5.82
N GLN A 8 11.56 -15.41 5.31
CA GLN A 8 10.52 -15.70 4.30
C GLN A 8 11.06 -15.86 2.88
N GLY A 9 12.32 -15.49 2.62
CA GLY A 9 12.88 -15.43 1.27
C GLY A 9 12.79 -16.75 0.52
N ASP A 10 13.13 -17.88 1.16
CA ASP A 10 13.08 -19.20 0.53
C ASP A 10 11.64 -19.63 0.24
N TRP A 11 10.70 -19.35 1.13
CA TRP A 11 9.29 -19.66 0.93
C TRP A 11 8.69 -18.86 -0.24
N ILE A 12 9.05 -17.60 -0.36
CA ILE A 12 8.54 -16.75 -1.47
C ILE A 12 9.12 -17.24 -2.82
N ARG A 13 10.38 -17.69 -2.84
CA ARG A 13 10.97 -18.33 -4.03
C ARG A 13 10.25 -19.65 -4.38
N GLU A 14 10.01 -20.50 -3.38
CA GLU A 14 9.27 -21.75 -3.55
C GLU A 14 7.86 -21.51 -4.10
N VAL A 15 7.15 -20.49 -3.62
CA VAL A 15 5.83 -20.09 -4.14
C VAL A 15 5.89 -19.81 -5.65
N ALA A 16 6.92 -19.10 -6.11
CA ALA A 16 7.13 -18.83 -7.54
C ALA A 16 7.47 -20.14 -8.32
N ASP A 17 8.31 -21.00 -7.76
CA ASP A 17 8.71 -22.26 -8.39
C ASP A 17 7.54 -23.25 -8.50
N LEU A 18 6.58 -23.18 -7.58
CA LEU A 18 5.33 -23.94 -7.62
C LEU A 18 4.31 -23.41 -8.63
N GLY A 19 4.62 -22.31 -9.34
CA GLY A 19 3.79 -21.77 -10.40
C GLY A 19 2.73 -20.77 -9.96
N TYR A 20 2.78 -20.27 -8.72
CA TYR A 20 1.96 -19.13 -8.33
C TYR A 20 2.40 -17.87 -9.09
N THR A 21 1.44 -17.02 -9.40
CA THR A 21 1.66 -15.79 -10.17
C THR A 21 1.68 -14.53 -9.34
N ASP A 22 1.18 -14.61 -8.12
CA ASP A 22 0.94 -13.46 -7.25
C ASP A 22 1.30 -13.76 -5.81
N VAL A 23 1.76 -12.73 -5.09
CA VAL A 23 1.84 -12.71 -3.62
C VAL A 23 1.16 -11.45 -3.09
N TRP A 24 0.38 -11.62 -2.02
CA TRP A 24 -0.43 -10.55 -1.44
C TRP A 24 -0.10 -10.34 0.02
N SER A 25 0.06 -9.08 0.43
CA SER A 25 0.19 -8.67 1.82
C SER A 25 -1.11 -8.06 2.36
N SER A 26 -1.27 -8.09 3.66
CA SER A 26 -2.32 -7.34 4.36
C SER A 26 -1.72 -6.53 5.49
N GLU A 27 -2.38 -5.45 5.89
CA GLU A 27 -1.93 -4.60 6.99
C GLU A 27 -2.96 -4.63 8.12
N ALA A 28 -2.58 -5.27 9.24
CA ALA A 28 -3.39 -5.35 10.45
C ALA A 28 -2.51 -5.17 11.70
N ASP A 29 -2.11 -6.26 12.35
CA ASP A 29 -1.33 -6.31 13.61
C ASP A 29 0.06 -6.95 13.45
N GLY A 30 0.44 -7.28 12.22
CA GLY A 30 1.74 -7.84 11.88
C GLY A 30 2.65 -6.81 11.19
N ALA A 31 3.28 -7.22 10.07
CA ALA A 31 4.03 -6.31 9.25
C ALA A 31 3.11 -5.29 8.53
N ASP A 32 3.67 -4.14 8.17
CA ASP A 32 2.97 -3.20 7.29
C ASP A 32 2.74 -3.79 5.88
N GLY A 33 1.85 -3.17 5.11
CA GLY A 33 1.46 -3.71 3.82
C GLY A 33 2.50 -3.58 2.70
N PHE A 34 3.57 -2.79 2.88
CA PHE A 34 4.57 -2.52 1.84
C PHE A 34 5.87 -3.28 2.04
N THR A 35 6.36 -3.40 3.26
CA THR A 35 7.66 -4.03 3.56
C THR A 35 7.76 -5.46 3.07
N PRO A 36 6.79 -6.37 3.30
CA PRO A 36 6.84 -7.73 2.77
C PRO A 36 6.87 -7.76 1.24
N LEU A 37 6.13 -6.87 0.57
CA LEU A 37 6.11 -6.80 -0.89
C LEU A 37 7.42 -6.26 -1.47
N ALA A 38 8.04 -5.28 -0.81
CA ALA A 38 9.35 -4.79 -1.21
C ALA A 38 10.42 -5.88 -1.13
N LEU A 39 10.39 -6.72 -0.09
CA LEU A 39 11.28 -7.87 0.02
C LEU A 39 10.96 -8.93 -1.05
N ALA A 40 9.69 -9.26 -1.26
CA ALA A 40 9.26 -10.21 -2.27
C ALA A 40 9.61 -9.76 -3.69
N SER A 41 9.68 -8.45 -3.97
CA SER A 41 10.10 -7.91 -5.27
C SER A 41 11.49 -8.37 -5.68
N VAL A 42 12.37 -8.55 -4.70
CA VAL A 42 13.77 -8.99 -4.87
C VAL A 42 13.88 -10.52 -4.83
N TRP A 43 13.13 -11.17 -3.92
CA TRP A 43 13.23 -12.63 -3.74
C TRP A 43 12.62 -13.42 -4.89
N ALA A 44 11.52 -12.93 -5.47
CA ALA A 44 10.79 -13.60 -6.57
C ALA A 44 10.36 -12.59 -7.64
N PRO A 45 11.26 -12.20 -8.55
CA PRO A 45 10.99 -11.17 -9.55
C PRO A 45 9.97 -11.58 -10.62
N SER A 46 9.50 -12.81 -10.62
CA SER A 46 8.42 -13.29 -11.50
C SER A 46 7.02 -13.03 -10.96
N LEU A 47 6.87 -12.83 -9.63
CA LEU A 47 5.57 -12.66 -9.01
C LEU A 47 5.03 -11.23 -9.17
N ARG A 48 3.72 -11.12 -9.39
CA ARG A 48 2.98 -9.88 -9.19
C ARG A 48 2.75 -9.66 -7.69
N LEU A 49 2.88 -8.42 -7.25
CA LEU A 49 2.82 -8.02 -5.85
C LEU A 49 1.53 -7.26 -5.59
N GLY A 50 0.74 -7.70 -4.62
CA GLY A 50 -0.53 -7.08 -4.29
C GLY A 50 -0.68 -6.75 -2.82
N SER A 51 -1.41 -5.68 -2.49
CA SER A 51 -1.89 -5.45 -1.13
C SER A 51 -3.40 -5.74 -1.03
N ALA A 52 -3.81 -6.42 0.06
CA ALA A 52 -5.22 -6.73 0.33
C ALA A 52 -5.49 -6.68 1.85
N ILE A 53 -5.60 -5.52 2.40
CA ILE A 53 -5.52 -4.15 1.89
C ILE A 53 -4.53 -3.32 2.72
N VAL A 54 -4.18 -2.13 2.27
CA VAL A 54 -3.58 -1.08 3.10
C VAL A 54 -4.68 -0.11 3.52
N PRO A 55 -4.78 0.28 4.81
CA PRO A 55 -5.79 1.23 5.28
C PRO A 55 -5.65 2.63 4.68
N ALA A 56 -6.75 3.24 4.24
CA ALA A 56 -6.77 4.61 3.72
C ALA A 56 -6.52 5.70 4.77
N PHE A 57 -6.47 5.33 6.04
CA PHE A 57 -6.36 6.24 7.19
C PHE A 57 -4.97 6.35 7.77
N THR A 58 -4.24 5.22 7.86
CA THR A 58 -3.02 5.08 8.66
C THR A 58 -1.79 5.78 8.07
N ARG A 59 -1.89 6.27 6.82
CA ARG A 59 -0.87 7.11 6.18
C ARG A 59 -1.48 8.38 5.62
N GLY A 60 -0.76 9.49 5.72
CA GLY A 60 -1.10 10.72 5.00
C GLY A 60 -1.06 10.50 3.48
N PRO A 61 -1.83 11.30 2.70
CA PRO A 61 -1.91 11.12 1.24
C PRO A 61 -0.54 11.09 0.55
N ALA A 62 0.31 12.07 0.84
CA ALA A 62 1.64 12.17 0.24
C ALA A 62 2.51 10.93 0.54
N THR A 63 2.57 10.50 1.81
CA THR A 63 3.30 9.30 2.22
C THR A 63 2.76 8.04 1.54
N MET A 64 1.44 7.91 1.44
CA MET A 64 0.82 6.78 0.72
C MET A 64 1.26 6.75 -0.75
N ALA A 65 1.24 7.90 -1.43
CA ALA A 65 1.70 7.98 -2.82
C ALA A 65 3.19 7.61 -2.98
N GLN A 66 4.04 8.06 -2.03
CA GLN A 66 5.47 7.70 -2.02
C GLN A 66 5.68 6.19 -1.83
N CYS A 67 4.94 5.55 -0.91
CA CYS A 67 5.03 4.10 -0.71
C CYS A 67 4.61 3.33 -1.96
N VAL A 68 3.51 3.72 -2.59
CA VAL A 68 3.02 3.07 -3.83
C VAL A 68 4.02 3.25 -4.96
N ALA A 69 4.56 4.46 -5.15
CA ALA A 69 5.53 4.76 -6.19
C ALA A 69 6.85 4.00 -5.98
N ALA A 70 7.37 3.97 -4.74
CA ALA A 70 8.59 3.24 -4.42
C ALA A 70 8.45 1.72 -4.68
N LEU A 71 7.30 1.13 -4.32
CA LEU A 71 7.05 -0.28 -4.63
C LEU A 71 6.92 -0.52 -6.13
N ALA A 72 6.27 0.39 -6.87
CA ALA A 72 6.15 0.30 -8.32
C ALA A 72 7.50 0.44 -9.03
N ASP A 73 8.39 1.28 -8.53
CA ASP A 73 9.77 1.42 -9.01
C ASP A 73 10.61 0.16 -8.73
N ALA A 74 10.46 -0.43 -7.54
CA ALA A 74 11.11 -1.69 -7.19
C ALA A 74 10.60 -2.91 -7.98
N ALA A 75 9.37 -2.85 -8.48
CA ALA A 75 8.69 -3.94 -9.20
C ALA A 75 7.91 -3.43 -10.43
N PRO A 76 8.58 -2.92 -11.48
CA PRO A 76 7.92 -2.29 -12.62
C PRO A 76 6.90 -3.20 -13.31
N GLY A 77 5.66 -2.69 -13.46
CA GLY A 77 4.55 -3.40 -14.10
C GLY A 77 3.96 -4.57 -13.31
N ARG A 78 4.44 -4.82 -12.09
CA ARG A 78 4.04 -5.99 -11.28
C ARG A 78 3.25 -5.65 -10.02
N VAL A 79 2.88 -4.39 -9.80
CA VAL A 79 2.20 -3.96 -8.57
C VAL A 79 0.69 -3.82 -8.78
N ALA A 80 -0.09 -4.43 -7.89
CA ALA A 80 -1.52 -4.24 -7.77
C ALA A 80 -1.81 -3.68 -6.36
N PHE A 81 -2.09 -2.38 -6.27
CA PHE A 81 -2.32 -1.72 -4.99
C PHE A 81 -3.79 -1.77 -4.57
N GLY A 82 -4.08 -2.54 -3.52
CA GLY A 82 -5.38 -2.60 -2.86
C GLY A 82 -5.43 -1.71 -1.62
N ILE A 83 -6.44 -0.87 -1.56
CA ILE A 83 -6.71 0.06 -0.46
C ILE A 83 -8.13 -0.10 0.04
N GLY A 84 -8.36 0.07 1.33
CA GLY A 84 -9.68 -0.06 1.94
C GLY A 84 -9.87 0.77 3.19
N THR A 85 -11.05 0.66 3.77
CA THR A 85 -11.42 1.42 4.96
C THR A 85 -10.72 0.95 6.23
N SER A 86 -10.36 -0.35 6.28
CA SER A 86 -9.96 -1.00 7.53
C SER A 86 -11.12 -1.06 8.55
N SER A 87 -10.81 -0.99 9.84
CA SER A 87 -11.80 -1.01 10.93
C SER A 87 -11.53 0.09 11.94
N ASN A 88 -12.56 0.40 12.75
CA ASN A 88 -12.40 1.34 13.86
C ASN A 88 -11.38 0.85 14.91
N VAL A 89 -11.18 -0.46 15.04
CA VAL A 89 -10.18 -1.00 15.97
C VAL A 89 -8.77 -0.60 15.51
N ILE A 90 -8.43 -0.84 14.25
CA ILE A 90 -7.11 -0.52 13.71
C ILE A 90 -6.92 0.99 13.61
N VAL A 91 -7.89 1.71 13.05
CA VAL A 91 -7.75 3.14 12.77
C VAL A 91 -7.85 3.98 14.05
N GLU A 92 -8.88 3.76 14.84
CA GLU A 92 -9.19 4.62 15.99
C GLU A 92 -8.47 4.14 17.25
N ARG A 93 -8.64 2.85 17.63
CA ARG A 93 -8.11 2.37 18.90
C ARG A 93 -6.60 2.15 18.90
N TRP A 94 -6.02 1.74 17.78
CA TRP A 94 -4.59 1.44 17.68
C TRP A 94 -3.76 2.60 17.16
N ASN A 95 -4.34 3.47 16.33
CA ASN A 95 -3.61 4.57 15.69
C ASN A 95 -4.07 5.97 16.12
N ASP A 96 -5.07 6.07 17.00
CA ASP A 96 -5.63 7.35 17.49
C ASP A 96 -6.04 8.30 16.35
N ILE A 97 -6.60 7.73 15.28
CA ILE A 97 -7.08 8.48 14.11
C ILE A 97 -8.61 8.39 14.08
N PRO A 98 -9.36 9.49 13.98
CA PRO A 98 -10.81 9.44 13.86
C PRO A 98 -11.28 8.56 12.69
N PHE A 99 -12.14 7.57 12.96
CA PHE A 99 -12.70 6.67 11.93
C PHE A 99 -13.98 7.27 11.37
N GLU A 100 -13.84 8.39 10.67
CA GLU A 100 -14.96 9.15 10.12
C GLU A 100 -15.02 9.02 8.59
N GLN A 101 -16.23 8.99 8.05
CA GLN A 101 -16.49 8.98 6.61
C GLN A 101 -15.64 7.94 5.82
N PRO A 102 -15.61 6.66 6.23
CA PRO A 102 -14.66 5.68 5.69
C PRO A 102 -14.79 5.45 4.18
N TYR A 103 -16.00 5.52 3.63
CA TYR A 103 -16.21 5.43 2.20
C TYR A 103 -15.59 6.64 1.47
N GLN A 104 -15.91 7.85 1.92
CA GLN A 104 -15.41 9.09 1.33
C GLN A 104 -13.89 9.16 1.44
N ARG A 105 -13.32 8.80 2.59
CA ARG A 105 -11.88 8.75 2.80
C ARG A 105 -11.18 7.83 1.80
N THR A 106 -11.68 6.63 1.60
CA THR A 106 -11.11 5.68 0.63
C THR A 106 -11.27 6.17 -0.80
N ARG A 107 -12.45 6.67 -1.18
CA ARG A 107 -12.69 7.26 -2.50
C ARG A 107 -11.74 8.41 -2.80
N ASP A 108 -11.58 9.34 -1.87
CA ASP A 108 -10.75 10.52 -2.03
C ASP A 108 -9.27 10.13 -2.12
N MET A 109 -8.81 9.16 -1.31
CA MET A 109 -7.46 8.62 -1.38
C MET A 109 -7.18 7.97 -2.74
N VAL A 110 -8.11 7.19 -3.29
CA VAL A 110 -7.97 6.59 -4.63
C VAL A 110 -7.89 7.67 -5.71
N ARG A 111 -8.73 8.71 -5.64
CA ARG A 111 -8.67 9.84 -6.60
C ARG A 111 -7.33 10.55 -6.54
N PHE A 112 -6.88 10.88 -5.33
CA PHE A 112 -5.57 11.51 -5.10
C PHE A 112 -4.43 10.64 -5.65
N LEU A 113 -4.38 9.36 -5.28
CA LEU A 113 -3.32 8.44 -5.70
C LEU A 113 -3.24 8.32 -7.22
N ARG A 114 -4.39 8.20 -7.92
CA ARG A 114 -4.41 8.16 -9.38
C ARG A 114 -3.80 9.40 -10.02
N ALA A 115 -4.10 10.58 -9.50
CA ALA A 115 -3.51 11.83 -9.98
C ALA A 115 -2.00 11.90 -9.68
N ALA A 116 -1.59 11.54 -8.46
CA ALA A 116 -0.20 11.59 -8.03
C ALA A 116 0.70 10.64 -8.82
N VAL A 117 0.30 9.36 -8.98
CA VAL A 117 1.09 8.37 -9.75
C VAL A 117 1.08 8.63 -11.26
N ALA A 118 0.12 9.40 -11.76
CA ALA A 118 0.13 9.91 -13.15
C ALA A 118 1.08 11.11 -13.34
N GLY A 119 1.81 11.53 -12.29
CA GLY A 119 2.78 12.63 -12.34
C GLY A 119 2.19 14.03 -12.18
N ALA A 120 0.90 14.14 -11.84
CA ALA A 120 0.27 15.44 -11.62
C ALA A 120 0.83 16.13 -10.36
N LYS A 121 0.97 17.46 -10.42
CA LYS A 121 1.12 18.29 -9.22
C LYS A 121 -0.28 18.49 -8.62
N VAL A 122 -0.57 17.78 -7.53
CA VAL A 122 -1.89 17.83 -6.90
C VAL A 122 -2.01 19.01 -5.97
N ARG A 123 -3.02 19.83 -6.22
CA ARG A 123 -3.48 20.91 -5.33
C ARG A 123 -5.00 20.85 -5.31
N GLU A 124 -5.55 20.11 -4.36
CA GLU A 124 -6.99 19.82 -4.31
C GLU A 124 -7.47 19.69 -2.86
N THR A 125 -8.65 20.25 -2.58
CA THR A 125 -9.39 19.98 -1.36
C THR A 125 -10.43 18.91 -1.66
N TYR A 126 -10.21 17.73 -1.10
CA TYR A 126 -11.14 16.62 -1.11
C TYR A 126 -12.16 16.77 0.02
N GLU A 127 -13.15 15.89 0.08
CA GLU A 127 -14.13 15.91 1.16
C GLU A 127 -13.50 15.60 2.53
N THR A 128 -12.49 14.71 2.56
CA THR A 128 -11.91 14.20 3.81
C THR A 128 -10.47 14.67 4.10
N PHE A 129 -9.81 15.35 3.17
CA PHE A 129 -8.48 15.94 3.37
C PHE A 129 -8.15 16.95 2.28
N THR A 130 -7.11 17.75 2.52
CA THR A 130 -6.55 18.69 1.54
C THR A 130 -5.10 18.33 1.22
N VAL A 131 -4.74 18.42 -0.06
CA VAL A 131 -3.35 18.34 -0.53
C VAL A 131 -2.99 19.64 -1.23
N ASP A 132 -1.93 20.30 -0.81
CA ASP A 132 -1.48 21.56 -1.38
C ASP A 132 -0.11 21.44 -2.03
N GLY A 133 -0.10 21.16 -3.32
CA GLY A 133 1.09 21.25 -4.17
C GLY A 133 2.00 20.01 -4.16
N PHE A 134 1.52 18.84 -3.73
CA PHE A 134 2.29 17.60 -3.78
C PHE A 134 2.54 17.14 -5.22
N LYS A 135 3.76 16.72 -5.50
CA LYS A 135 4.15 16.07 -6.75
C LYS A 135 5.19 14.99 -6.44
N LEU A 136 4.98 13.78 -6.98
CA LEU A 136 6.02 12.76 -6.99
C LEU A 136 7.19 13.23 -7.86
N SER A 137 8.42 12.94 -7.42
CA SER A 137 9.66 13.29 -8.13
C SER A 137 10.21 12.13 -8.98
N GLN A 138 9.44 11.07 -9.09
CA GLN A 138 9.79 9.89 -9.91
C GLN A 138 9.15 10.00 -11.28
#